data_6bfa6fd6f4441e4a9ce5b0cb9354cb4b
#
_entry.id   6bfa6fd6f4441e4a9ce5b0cb9354cb4b
#
_cell.length_a   1.000
_cell.length_b   1.000
_cell.length_c   1.000
_cell.angle_alpha   90.00
_cell.angle_beta   90.00
_cell.angle_gamma   90.00
#
_symmetry.space_group_name_H-M   'P 1'
#
loop_
_entity.id
_entity.type
_entity.pdbx_description
1 polymer ?
#
loop_
_entity_poly.entity_id
_entity_poly.type
_entity_poly.pdbx_seq_one_letter_code
_entity_poly.pdbx_strand_id
1 'polypeptide(L)'
;AHRKEILQQARRTFQEVLKDADFGELLVDGAQPRRWDYVFASVQSLSASRLQNLNSKHFDAVVIDEFHHAQAPTYKALLDHLQPQELLGLTATPERGDGENVQKYFDYRVAHELRLWDALRLQLLVPMHYYGIADGTDLSSLTWSRGKKDYNTEELSEFYIKAGEKRTRFIVNELNRRIFDLSDMKAIGFCVTIAHAEYMAQQFQQFGIPARAVTSNLTATERAQAIKDLETGDVKVLFSVDIFNEGVDIPAVN
;
A
#
# COMPACT_ATOMS: atom_id res chain seq x y z
N ALA A 1 -5.54 10.52 3.53
CA ALA A 1 -5.03 9.15 3.39
C ALA A 1 -5.41 8.30 4.60
N HIS A 2 -5.14 6.99 4.59
CA HIS A 2 -5.52 6.09 5.69
C HIS A 2 -4.31 5.64 6.54
N ARG A 3 -3.07 5.85 6.10
CA ARG A 3 -1.85 5.44 6.80
C ARG A 3 -0.96 6.63 7.18
N LYS A 4 -0.30 6.51 8.32
CA LYS A 4 0.60 7.53 8.87
C LYS A 4 1.82 7.76 7.99
N GLU A 5 2.39 6.68 7.48
CA GLU A 5 3.57 6.71 6.63
C GLU A 5 3.33 7.56 5.37
N ILE A 6 2.18 7.36 4.72
CA ILE A 6 1.76 8.15 3.54
C ILE A 6 1.63 9.63 3.89
N LEU A 7 0.99 9.94 5.03
CA LEU A 7 0.80 11.33 5.48
C LEU A 7 2.14 12.02 5.78
N GLN A 8 3.07 11.29 6.40
CA GLN A 8 4.41 11.80 6.70
C GLN A 8 5.22 12.04 5.42
N GLN A 9 5.14 11.11 4.46
CA GLN A 9 5.78 11.23 3.17
C GLN A 9 5.20 12.41 2.39
N ALA A 10 3.87 12.50 2.26
CA ALA A 10 3.21 13.62 1.60
C ALA A 10 3.62 14.97 2.23
N ARG A 11 3.56 15.08 3.57
CA ARG A 11 3.99 16.31 4.25
C ARG A 11 5.45 16.66 3.93
N ARG A 12 6.36 15.68 3.96
CA ARG A 12 7.77 15.91 3.63
C ARG A 12 7.93 16.41 2.19
N THR A 13 7.25 15.79 1.24
CA THR A 13 7.26 16.23 -0.17
C THR A 13 6.80 17.69 -0.31
N PHE A 14 5.71 18.07 0.38
CA PHE A 14 5.25 19.46 0.37
C PHE A 14 6.30 20.41 0.98
N GLN A 15 6.92 20.02 2.11
CA GLN A 15 7.97 20.81 2.75
C GLN A 15 9.18 21.03 1.83
N GLU A 16 9.60 19.99 1.11
CA GLU A 16 10.71 20.05 0.16
C GLU A 16 10.39 20.92 -1.06
N VAL A 17 9.21 20.77 -1.65
CA VAL A 17 8.78 21.52 -2.83
C VAL A 17 8.56 23.00 -2.50
N LEU A 18 7.93 23.29 -1.38
CA LEU A 18 7.66 24.65 -0.92
C LEU A 18 8.87 25.31 -0.25
N LYS A 19 9.92 24.53 0.04
CA LYS A 19 11.10 24.96 0.81
C LYS A 19 10.74 25.56 2.17
N ASP A 20 9.73 24.99 2.81
CA ASP A 20 9.21 25.37 4.13
C ASP A 20 9.16 24.13 5.04
N ALA A 21 10.13 24.03 5.95
CA ALA A 21 10.26 22.91 6.89
C ALA A 21 9.10 22.84 7.91
N ASP A 22 8.42 23.98 8.15
CA ASP A 22 7.31 24.08 9.10
C ASP A 22 5.94 23.90 8.44
N PHE A 23 5.89 23.66 7.13
CA PHE A 23 4.65 23.45 6.41
C PHE A 23 3.94 22.17 6.88
N GLY A 24 2.66 22.33 7.22
CA GLY A 24 1.73 21.25 7.45
C GLY A 24 1.83 20.57 8.82
N GLU A 25 0.69 20.24 9.36
CA GLU A 25 0.53 19.58 10.66
C GLU A 25 -0.12 18.20 10.47
N LEU A 26 0.23 17.26 11.33
CA LEU A 26 -0.30 15.88 11.29
C LEU A 26 -1.51 15.74 12.20
N LEU A 27 -2.55 15.04 11.69
CA LEU A 27 -3.68 14.56 12.46
C LEU A 27 -3.76 13.02 12.31
N VAL A 28 -2.96 12.32 13.08
CA VAL A 28 -2.85 10.85 13.05
C VAL A 28 -2.20 10.33 14.34
N ASP A 29 -2.62 9.18 14.83
CA ASP A 29 -2.03 8.50 16.01
C ASP A 29 -1.89 9.40 17.24
N GLY A 30 -2.91 10.21 17.54
CA GLY A 30 -2.91 11.12 18.67
C GLY A 30 -2.23 12.47 18.43
N ALA A 31 -1.50 12.65 17.33
CA ALA A 31 -1.01 13.97 16.93
C ALA A 31 -2.19 14.90 16.60
N GLN A 32 -2.10 16.14 17.06
CA GLN A 32 -3.15 17.14 16.93
C GLN A 32 -2.59 18.41 16.29
N PRO A 33 -3.21 18.93 15.21
CA PRO A 33 -2.87 20.24 14.67
C PRO A 33 -3.11 21.35 15.69
N ARG A 34 -2.29 22.38 15.65
CA ARG A 34 -2.44 23.58 16.48
C ARG A 34 -3.13 24.70 15.73
N ARG A 35 -2.79 24.89 14.46
CA ARG A 35 -3.29 26.00 13.63
C ARG A 35 -4.40 25.58 12.68
N TRP A 36 -4.39 24.32 12.22
CA TRP A 36 -5.37 23.79 11.26
C TRP A 36 -5.37 24.46 9.88
N ASP A 37 -4.29 25.15 9.51
CA ASP A 37 -4.18 25.81 8.18
C ASP A 37 -3.91 24.78 7.08
N TYR A 38 -2.90 23.90 7.30
CA TYR A 38 -2.52 22.84 6.39
C TYR A 38 -2.44 21.53 7.17
N VAL A 39 -3.38 20.64 6.95
CA VAL A 39 -3.52 19.43 7.76
C VAL A 39 -3.38 18.17 6.93
N PHE A 40 -2.44 17.30 7.31
CA PHE A 40 -2.29 15.96 6.80
C PHE A 40 -2.99 14.99 7.77
N ALA A 41 -4.20 14.57 7.41
CA ALA A 41 -5.09 13.81 8.29
C ALA A 41 -5.28 12.36 7.84
N SER A 42 -5.26 11.42 8.80
CA SER A 42 -5.85 10.11 8.54
C SER A 42 -7.38 10.22 8.62
N VAL A 43 -8.08 9.51 7.72
CA VAL A 43 -9.55 9.53 7.69
C VAL A 43 -10.12 9.02 9.01
N GLN A 44 -9.46 8.04 9.63
CA GLN A 44 -9.84 7.49 10.93
C GLN A 44 -9.72 8.52 12.07
N SER A 45 -8.81 9.48 11.96
CA SER A 45 -8.64 10.55 12.95
C SER A 45 -9.68 11.65 12.83
N LEU A 46 -10.42 11.71 11.71
CA LEU A 46 -11.54 12.61 11.47
C LEU A 46 -12.86 11.96 11.90
N SER A 47 -13.01 11.73 13.22
CA SER A 47 -14.24 11.17 13.77
C SER A 47 -15.46 12.07 13.48
N ALA A 48 -16.66 11.50 13.50
CA ALA A 48 -17.90 12.25 13.26
C ALA A 48 -18.04 13.47 14.20
N SER A 49 -17.69 13.32 15.48
CA SER A 49 -17.72 14.43 16.45
C SER A 49 -16.70 15.54 16.12
N ARG A 50 -15.53 15.17 15.62
CA ARG A 50 -14.52 16.14 15.20
C ARG A 50 -14.94 16.89 13.95
N LEU A 51 -15.50 16.17 12.97
CA LEU A 51 -16.04 16.78 11.76
C LEU A 51 -17.17 17.77 12.08
N GLN A 52 -18.10 17.43 12.99
CA GLN A 52 -19.19 18.32 13.40
C GLN A 52 -18.69 19.63 14.05
N ASN A 53 -17.55 19.61 14.71
CA ASN A 53 -16.95 20.79 15.32
C ASN A 53 -16.11 21.63 14.33
N LEU A 54 -15.83 21.11 13.13
CA LEU A 54 -15.10 21.81 12.10
C LEU A 54 -16.10 22.53 11.18
N ASN A 55 -15.84 23.79 10.87
CA ASN A 55 -16.63 24.51 9.88
C ASN A 55 -16.53 23.80 8.53
N SER A 56 -17.66 23.56 7.88
CA SER A 56 -17.69 22.84 6.59
C SER A 56 -16.88 23.53 5.48
N LYS A 57 -16.68 24.83 5.58
CA LYS A 57 -15.90 25.68 4.65
C LYS A 57 -14.53 26.07 5.22
N HIS A 58 -14.03 25.32 6.21
CA HIS A 58 -12.76 25.65 6.85
C HIS A 58 -11.58 25.54 5.90
N PHE A 59 -11.58 24.51 5.04
CA PHE A 59 -10.53 24.30 4.06
C PHE A 59 -11.00 24.76 2.68
N ASP A 60 -10.20 25.58 2.01
CA ASP A 60 -10.45 26.00 0.63
C ASP A 60 -10.20 24.85 -0.36
N ALA A 61 -9.19 24.04 -0.08
CA ALA A 61 -8.84 22.87 -0.90
C ALA A 61 -8.75 21.59 -0.05
N VAL A 62 -9.28 20.50 -0.57
CA VAL A 62 -9.20 19.17 0.04
C VAL A 62 -8.66 18.19 -0.99
N VAL A 63 -7.58 17.50 -0.63
CA VAL A 63 -6.98 16.42 -1.43
C VAL A 63 -7.22 15.09 -0.73
N ILE A 64 -7.85 14.16 -1.43
CA ILE A 64 -8.11 12.82 -0.91
C ILE A 64 -7.31 11.81 -1.72
N ASP A 65 -6.35 11.20 -1.07
CA ASP A 65 -5.55 10.11 -1.62
C ASP A 65 -6.29 8.78 -1.50
N GLU A 66 -6.00 7.84 -2.41
CA GLU A 66 -6.71 6.55 -2.55
C GLU A 66 -8.23 6.73 -2.64
N PHE A 67 -8.65 7.64 -3.53
CA PHE A 67 -10.05 8.04 -3.64
C PHE A 67 -11.00 6.90 -4.02
N HIS A 68 -10.49 5.78 -4.50
CA HIS A 68 -11.29 4.58 -4.73
C HIS A 68 -11.95 4.03 -3.44
N HIS A 69 -11.48 4.43 -2.25
CA HIS A 69 -12.14 4.15 -0.97
C HIS A 69 -13.29 5.11 -0.61
N ALA A 70 -13.63 6.08 -1.46
CA ALA A 70 -14.63 7.12 -1.16
C ALA A 70 -16.03 6.60 -0.79
N GLN A 71 -16.35 5.34 -1.11
CA GLN A 71 -17.62 4.70 -0.72
C GLN A 71 -17.63 4.20 0.74
N ALA A 72 -16.49 4.11 1.40
CA ALA A 72 -16.47 3.71 2.80
C ALA A 72 -17.19 4.76 3.68
N PRO A 73 -17.92 4.33 4.72
CA PRO A 73 -18.72 5.25 5.55
C PRO A 73 -17.95 6.44 6.11
N THR A 74 -16.69 6.25 6.46
CA THR A 74 -15.81 7.31 6.97
C THR A 74 -15.50 8.38 5.93
N TYR A 75 -15.24 7.98 4.69
CA TYR A 75 -15.01 8.91 3.58
C TYR A 75 -16.30 9.64 3.19
N LYS A 76 -17.43 8.93 3.18
CA LYS A 76 -18.74 9.54 2.93
C LYS A 76 -19.05 10.64 3.94
N ALA A 77 -18.89 10.38 5.22
CA ALA A 77 -19.11 11.37 6.28
C ALA A 77 -18.23 12.62 6.08
N LEU A 78 -16.98 12.44 5.65
CA LEU A 78 -16.07 13.54 5.31
C LEU A 78 -16.56 14.35 4.12
N LEU A 79 -16.92 13.69 3.03
CA LEU A 79 -17.36 14.31 1.79
C LEU A 79 -18.72 15.02 1.94
N ASP A 80 -19.61 14.45 2.75
CA ASP A 80 -20.93 15.05 3.03
C ASP A 80 -20.81 16.30 3.91
N HIS A 81 -19.78 16.38 4.78
CA HIS A 81 -19.59 17.48 5.70
C HIS A 81 -18.80 18.65 5.09
N LEU A 82 -17.64 18.34 4.47
CA LEU A 82 -16.74 19.39 3.96
C LEU A 82 -17.25 19.93 2.61
N GLN A 83 -17.17 21.26 2.48
CA GLN A 83 -17.57 22.01 1.30
C GLN A 83 -16.39 22.87 0.81
N PRO A 84 -15.28 22.29 0.39
CA PRO A 84 -14.14 23.05 -0.11
C PRO A 84 -14.48 23.73 -1.45
N GLN A 85 -13.72 24.78 -1.80
CA GLN A 85 -13.81 25.38 -3.13
C GLN A 85 -13.22 24.43 -4.19
N GLU A 86 -12.16 23.71 -3.82
CA GLU A 86 -11.48 22.74 -4.68
C GLU A 86 -11.41 21.36 -4.01
N LEU A 87 -11.89 20.34 -4.69
CA LEU A 87 -11.78 18.95 -4.28
C LEU A 87 -10.94 18.19 -5.32
N LEU A 88 -9.86 17.53 -4.87
CA LEU A 88 -9.02 16.68 -5.70
C LEU A 88 -9.00 15.25 -5.15
N GLY A 89 -9.36 14.28 -5.97
CA GLY A 89 -9.20 12.86 -5.68
C GLY A 89 -8.02 12.27 -6.44
N LEU A 90 -7.14 11.56 -5.75
CA LEU A 90 -6.02 10.82 -6.33
C LEU A 90 -6.29 9.32 -6.21
N THR A 91 -6.09 8.57 -7.28
CA THR A 91 -6.21 7.11 -7.27
C THR A 91 -5.45 6.47 -8.41
N ALA A 92 -4.83 5.33 -8.15
CA ALA A 92 -4.23 4.49 -9.18
C ALA A 92 -5.28 3.63 -9.92
N THR A 93 -6.45 3.41 -9.32
CA THR A 93 -7.51 2.52 -9.80
C THR A 93 -8.86 3.23 -9.85
N PRO A 94 -9.09 4.12 -10.82
CA PRO A 94 -10.37 4.83 -10.96
C PRO A 94 -11.52 3.90 -11.31
N GLU A 95 -11.24 2.80 -12.03
CA GLU A 95 -12.21 1.76 -12.35
C GLU A 95 -12.25 0.73 -11.23
N ARG A 96 -13.33 0.72 -10.46
CA ARG A 96 -13.52 -0.23 -9.37
C ARG A 96 -14.09 -1.56 -9.87
N GLY A 97 -13.62 -2.65 -9.28
CA GLY A 97 -14.12 -4.00 -9.59
C GLY A 97 -15.58 -4.26 -9.18
N ASP A 98 -16.18 -3.39 -8.35
CA ASP A 98 -17.59 -3.46 -7.95
C ASP A 98 -18.55 -2.72 -8.90
N GLY A 99 -18.02 -2.07 -9.94
CA GLY A 99 -18.79 -1.31 -10.93
C GLY A 99 -19.15 0.12 -10.51
N GLU A 100 -18.81 0.53 -9.28
CA GLU A 100 -19.02 1.91 -8.84
C GLU A 100 -17.97 2.85 -9.43
N ASN A 101 -18.42 3.95 -10.02
CA ASN A 101 -17.56 4.96 -10.60
C ASN A 101 -17.34 6.12 -9.63
N VAL A 102 -16.09 6.29 -9.17
CA VAL A 102 -15.73 7.38 -8.26
C VAL A 102 -15.72 8.75 -8.92
N GLN A 103 -15.69 8.83 -10.25
CA GLN A 103 -15.71 10.09 -11.00
C GLN A 103 -17.01 10.88 -10.79
N LYS A 104 -18.09 10.25 -10.34
CA LYS A 104 -19.36 10.92 -10.00
C LYS A 104 -19.22 12.05 -8.97
N TYR A 105 -18.21 11.97 -8.09
CA TYR A 105 -17.92 13.02 -7.12
C TYR A 105 -17.28 14.27 -7.74
N PHE A 106 -16.85 14.18 -8.99
CA PHE A 106 -16.14 15.22 -9.74
C PHE A 106 -16.87 15.61 -11.04
N ASP A 107 -18.18 15.37 -11.12
CA ASP A 107 -18.97 15.58 -12.34
C ASP A 107 -18.34 14.91 -13.58
N TYR A 108 -17.72 13.75 -13.37
CA TYR A 108 -16.98 12.98 -14.39
C TYR A 108 -15.79 13.73 -15.00
N ARG A 109 -15.26 14.72 -14.30
CA ARG A 109 -14.07 15.44 -14.72
C ARG A 109 -12.82 14.72 -14.26
N VAL A 110 -11.91 14.47 -15.19
CA VAL A 110 -10.56 13.94 -14.92
C VAL A 110 -9.58 15.08 -15.17
N ALA A 111 -8.91 15.54 -14.12
CA ALA A 111 -7.95 16.64 -14.23
C ALA A 111 -6.68 16.20 -14.95
N HIS A 112 -6.19 14.99 -14.64
CA HIS A 112 -5.03 14.39 -15.27
C HIS A 112 -5.11 12.87 -15.18
N GLU A 113 -4.63 12.19 -16.23
CA GLU A 113 -4.50 10.74 -16.26
C GLU A 113 -3.11 10.38 -16.80
N LEU A 114 -2.41 9.52 -16.06
CA LEU A 114 -1.14 8.95 -16.48
C LEU A 114 -1.20 7.43 -16.30
N ARG A 115 -1.37 6.71 -17.39
CA ARG A 115 -1.40 5.25 -17.38
C ARG A 115 0.01 4.66 -17.34
N LEU A 116 0.13 3.43 -16.84
CA LEU A 116 1.40 2.72 -16.71
C LEU A 116 2.24 2.76 -18.00
N TRP A 117 1.63 2.46 -19.14
CA TRP A 117 2.34 2.44 -20.42
C TRP A 117 2.80 3.83 -20.89
N ASP A 118 2.05 4.87 -20.55
CA ASP A 118 2.46 6.25 -20.83
C ASP A 118 3.61 6.67 -19.93
N ALA A 119 3.57 6.30 -18.64
CA ALA A 119 4.64 6.57 -17.71
C ALA A 119 5.96 5.88 -18.13
N LEU A 120 5.90 4.63 -18.59
CA LEU A 120 7.05 3.89 -19.13
C LEU A 120 7.58 4.58 -20.40
N ARG A 121 6.69 4.95 -21.34
CA ARG A 121 7.07 5.64 -22.59
C ARG A 121 7.72 7.00 -22.33
N LEU A 122 7.22 7.73 -21.33
CA LEU A 122 7.76 9.02 -20.91
C LEU A 122 9.01 8.90 -20.02
N GLN A 123 9.49 7.67 -19.76
CA GLN A 123 10.64 7.39 -18.90
C GLN A 123 10.47 7.91 -17.45
N LEU A 124 9.23 8.03 -16.99
CA LEU A 124 8.92 8.35 -15.59
C LEU A 124 8.99 7.11 -14.69
N LEU A 125 8.90 5.93 -15.28
CA LEU A 125 9.10 4.64 -14.63
C LEU A 125 10.15 3.84 -15.39
N VAL A 126 10.88 3.00 -14.68
CA VAL A 126 11.83 2.06 -15.28
C VAL A 126 11.10 0.89 -15.94
N PRO A 127 11.59 0.34 -17.07
CA PRO A 127 11.05 -0.86 -17.65
C PRO A 127 11.08 -2.03 -16.65
N MET A 128 10.04 -2.85 -16.69
CA MET A 128 9.94 -4.04 -15.84
C MET A 128 9.78 -5.32 -16.67
N HIS A 129 10.23 -6.43 -16.12
CA HIS A 129 9.93 -7.75 -16.65
C HIS A 129 8.77 -8.37 -15.85
N TYR A 130 7.70 -8.74 -16.52
CA TYR A 130 6.57 -9.41 -15.91
C TYR A 130 6.55 -10.89 -16.28
N TYR A 131 6.50 -11.76 -15.27
CA TYR A 131 6.46 -13.21 -15.45
C TYR A 131 5.21 -13.80 -14.78
N GLY A 132 4.28 -14.31 -15.59
CA GLY A 132 3.19 -15.16 -15.11
C GLY A 132 3.68 -16.60 -14.99
N ILE A 133 3.73 -17.14 -13.77
CA ILE A 133 4.26 -18.48 -13.51
C ILE A 133 3.14 -19.38 -13.02
N ALA A 134 2.79 -20.41 -13.78
CA ALA A 134 1.88 -21.45 -13.34
C ALA A 134 2.64 -22.49 -12.53
N ASP A 135 2.27 -22.70 -11.28
CA ASP A 135 2.91 -23.65 -10.37
C ASP A 135 2.15 -24.97 -10.20
N GLY A 136 1.08 -25.16 -10.98
CA GLY A 136 0.24 -26.35 -10.92
C GLY A 136 -0.58 -26.49 -9.63
N THR A 137 -0.70 -25.42 -8.85
CA THR A 137 -1.49 -25.41 -7.62
C THR A 137 -2.98 -25.62 -7.93
N ASP A 138 -3.58 -26.64 -7.33
CA ASP A 138 -5.03 -26.90 -7.39
C ASP A 138 -5.71 -26.34 -6.16
N LEU A 139 -6.49 -25.27 -6.34
CA LEU A 139 -7.25 -24.59 -5.29
C LEU A 139 -8.71 -25.07 -5.22
N SER A 140 -9.11 -26.11 -5.97
CA SER A 140 -10.49 -26.57 -6.05
C SER A 140 -11.06 -27.07 -4.72
N SER A 141 -10.19 -27.47 -3.79
CA SER A 141 -10.56 -27.91 -2.44
C SER A 141 -10.85 -26.79 -1.46
N LEU A 142 -10.53 -25.53 -1.82
CA LEU A 142 -10.67 -24.39 -0.94
C LEU A 142 -12.06 -23.74 -1.08
N THR A 143 -12.54 -23.15 0.03
CA THR A 143 -13.82 -22.46 0.07
C THR A 143 -13.75 -21.12 -0.63
N TRP A 144 -14.53 -20.96 -1.72
CA TRP A 144 -14.71 -19.68 -2.40
C TRP A 144 -15.86 -18.87 -1.81
N SER A 145 -15.57 -17.70 -1.27
CA SER A 145 -16.60 -16.77 -0.77
C SER A 145 -17.15 -15.91 -1.90
N ARG A 146 -18.41 -16.21 -2.31
CA ARG A 146 -19.08 -15.42 -3.37
C ARG A 146 -19.28 -13.96 -3.00
N GLY A 147 -19.49 -13.66 -1.71
CA GLY A 147 -19.71 -12.29 -1.23
C GLY A 147 -18.46 -11.44 -1.25
N LYS A 148 -17.30 -12.02 -0.97
CA LYS A 148 -15.99 -11.37 -1.01
C LYS A 148 -15.31 -11.50 -2.38
N LYS A 149 -15.81 -12.40 -3.25
CA LYS A 149 -15.16 -12.79 -4.52
C LYS A 149 -13.71 -13.23 -4.30
N ASP A 150 -13.45 -14.00 -3.26
CA ASP A 150 -12.12 -14.44 -2.84
C ASP A 150 -12.19 -15.78 -2.11
N TYR A 151 -11.05 -16.45 -1.97
CA TYR A 151 -10.91 -17.65 -1.14
C TYR A 151 -10.93 -17.32 0.35
N ASN A 152 -11.27 -18.32 1.19
CA ASN A 152 -11.08 -18.20 2.63
C ASN A 152 -9.59 -18.03 2.93
N THR A 153 -9.24 -16.93 3.59
CA THR A 153 -7.86 -16.50 3.81
C THR A 153 -7.09 -17.47 4.69
N GLU A 154 -7.71 -18.03 5.75
CA GLU A 154 -7.10 -19.00 6.64
C GLU A 154 -6.82 -20.32 5.92
N GLU A 155 -7.81 -20.86 5.20
CA GLU A 155 -7.66 -22.09 4.42
C GLU A 155 -6.57 -21.94 3.36
N LEU A 156 -6.53 -20.82 2.67
CA LEU A 156 -5.52 -20.53 1.65
C LEU A 156 -4.11 -20.43 2.28
N SER A 157 -4.00 -19.80 3.43
CA SER A 157 -2.74 -19.72 4.19
C SER A 157 -2.24 -21.09 4.62
N GLU A 158 -3.11 -21.89 5.25
CA GLU A 158 -2.77 -23.28 5.63
C GLU A 158 -2.38 -24.12 4.45
N PHE A 159 -3.06 -23.98 3.34
CA PHE A 159 -2.75 -24.69 2.09
C PHE A 159 -1.32 -24.37 1.63
N TYR A 160 -0.94 -23.08 1.59
CA TYR A 160 0.40 -22.69 1.16
C TYR A 160 1.49 -23.11 2.16
N ILE A 161 1.22 -23.09 3.45
CA ILE A 161 2.14 -23.58 4.48
C ILE A 161 2.29 -25.11 4.37
N LYS A 162 1.21 -25.85 4.14
CA LYS A 162 1.24 -27.32 3.94
C LYS A 162 1.94 -27.74 2.64
N ALA A 163 1.83 -26.93 1.57
CA ALA A 163 2.60 -27.15 0.34
C ALA A 163 4.12 -27.09 0.57
N GLY A 164 4.51 -26.38 1.62
CA GLY A 164 5.77 -26.51 2.32
C GLY A 164 6.99 -26.19 1.46
N GLU A 165 8.06 -26.89 1.77
CA GLU A 165 9.37 -26.76 1.11
C GLU A 165 9.32 -26.91 -0.40
N LYS A 166 8.44 -27.78 -0.93
CA LYS A 166 8.29 -27.98 -2.38
C LYS A 166 7.94 -26.68 -3.12
N ARG A 167 6.98 -25.90 -2.57
CA ARG A 167 6.56 -24.64 -3.16
C ARG A 167 7.65 -23.59 -3.06
N THR A 168 8.28 -23.48 -1.89
CA THR A 168 9.40 -22.55 -1.70
C THR A 168 10.56 -22.90 -2.65
N ARG A 169 10.92 -24.17 -2.76
CA ARG A 169 11.96 -24.63 -3.70
C ARG A 169 11.61 -24.30 -5.14
N PHE A 170 10.35 -24.45 -5.54
CA PHE A 170 9.89 -24.03 -6.85
C PHE A 170 10.10 -22.52 -7.07
N ILE A 171 9.67 -21.68 -6.12
CA ILE A 171 9.84 -20.22 -6.20
C ILE A 171 11.32 -19.84 -6.30
N VAL A 172 12.18 -20.43 -5.45
CA VAL A 172 13.62 -20.15 -5.45
C VAL A 172 14.26 -20.58 -6.78
N ASN A 173 13.85 -21.71 -7.33
CA ASN A 173 14.33 -22.16 -8.65
C ASN A 173 13.91 -21.20 -9.77
N GLU A 174 12.68 -20.67 -9.71
CA GLU A 174 12.20 -19.72 -10.69
C GLU A 174 12.91 -18.35 -10.57
N LEU A 175 13.27 -17.93 -9.35
CA LEU A 175 14.11 -16.74 -9.13
C LEU A 175 15.51 -16.96 -9.75
N ASN A 176 16.18 -18.09 -9.45
CA ASN A 176 17.50 -18.41 -9.99
C ASN A 176 17.53 -18.50 -11.53
N ARG A 177 16.40 -18.83 -12.17
CA ARG A 177 16.31 -18.88 -13.64
C ARG A 177 16.21 -17.51 -14.29
N ARG A 178 15.67 -16.51 -13.57
CA ARG A 178 15.31 -15.19 -14.12
C ARG A 178 16.17 -14.06 -13.62
N ILE A 179 16.72 -14.19 -12.43
CA ILE A 179 17.59 -13.20 -11.81
C ILE A 179 19.02 -13.66 -11.98
N PHE A 180 19.84 -12.83 -12.62
CA PHE A 180 21.24 -13.15 -12.91
C PHE A 180 22.06 -13.34 -11.64
N ASP A 181 21.85 -12.47 -10.66
CA ASP A 181 22.55 -12.50 -9.37
C ASP A 181 21.58 -12.22 -8.22
N LEU A 182 21.30 -13.22 -7.41
CA LEU A 182 20.46 -13.07 -6.22
C LEU A 182 21.12 -12.22 -5.12
N SER A 183 22.44 -12.01 -5.19
CA SER A 183 23.12 -11.17 -4.20
C SER A 183 22.72 -9.70 -4.29
N ASP A 184 22.31 -9.24 -5.48
CA ASP A 184 21.85 -7.89 -5.72
C ASP A 184 20.33 -7.74 -5.61
N MET A 185 19.61 -8.86 -5.44
CA MET A 185 18.14 -8.85 -5.34
C MET A 185 17.68 -8.09 -4.11
N LYS A 186 16.70 -7.21 -4.31
CA LYS A 186 15.92 -6.54 -3.27
C LYS A 186 14.45 -6.67 -3.60
N ALA A 187 13.76 -7.54 -2.89
CA ALA A 187 12.42 -7.98 -3.28
C ALA A 187 11.39 -7.84 -2.17
N ILE A 188 10.13 -7.73 -2.57
CA ILE A 188 8.98 -7.82 -1.68
C ILE A 188 8.15 -9.05 -2.08
N GLY A 189 7.80 -9.88 -1.11
CA GLY A 189 6.89 -11.00 -1.26
C GLY A 189 5.57 -10.72 -0.56
N PHE A 190 4.46 -10.77 -1.30
CA PHE A 190 3.13 -10.59 -0.72
C PHE A 190 2.55 -11.94 -0.28
N CYS A 191 2.11 -12.01 0.97
CA CYS A 191 1.59 -13.20 1.61
C CYS A 191 0.13 -13.00 2.04
N VAL A 192 -0.58 -14.12 2.22
CA VAL A 192 -2.02 -14.13 2.54
C VAL A 192 -2.27 -13.79 4.01
N THR A 193 -1.42 -14.29 4.91
CA THR A 193 -1.52 -14.07 6.36
C THR A 193 -0.15 -13.81 6.98
N ILE A 194 -0.15 -13.32 8.22
CA ILE A 194 1.07 -13.14 9.02
C ILE A 194 1.84 -14.47 9.15
N ALA A 195 1.15 -15.55 9.49
CA ALA A 195 1.75 -16.87 9.59
C ALA A 195 2.40 -17.33 8.28
N HIS A 196 1.75 -17.04 7.13
CA HIS A 196 2.33 -17.33 5.82
C HIS A 196 3.58 -16.47 5.55
N ALA A 197 3.58 -15.19 5.91
CA ALA A 197 4.74 -14.31 5.73
C ALA A 197 5.94 -14.76 6.59
N GLU A 198 5.69 -15.10 7.85
CA GLU A 198 6.71 -15.61 8.77
C GLU A 198 7.29 -16.96 8.27
N TYR A 199 6.41 -17.85 7.83
CA TYR A 199 6.80 -19.13 7.22
C TYR A 199 7.68 -18.92 5.98
N MET A 200 7.29 -18.06 5.06
CA MET A 200 8.06 -17.78 3.84
C MET A 200 9.42 -17.16 4.14
N ALA A 201 9.49 -16.24 5.10
CA ALA A 201 10.76 -15.67 5.53
C ALA A 201 11.71 -16.73 6.09
N GLN A 202 11.20 -17.63 6.96
CA GLN A 202 11.97 -18.72 7.50
C GLN A 202 12.45 -19.71 6.40
N GLN A 203 11.58 -20.04 5.47
CA GLN A 203 11.93 -20.93 4.36
C GLN A 203 13.03 -20.33 3.47
N PHE A 204 12.92 -19.05 3.10
CA PHE A 204 13.95 -18.39 2.29
C PHE A 204 15.30 -18.37 3.00
N GLN A 205 15.33 -18.13 4.31
CA GLN A 205 16.56 -18.24 5.11
C GLN A 205 17.17 -19.64 5.06
N GLN A 206 16.35 -20.71 5.10
CA GLN A 206 16.84 -22.09 4.96
C GLN A 206 17.46 -22.36 3.58
N PHE A 207 17.00 -21.66 2.53
CA PHE A 207 17.61 -21.69 1.20
C PHE A 207 18.80 -20.73 1.05
N GLY A 208 19.28 -20.12 2.13
CA GLY A 208 20.42 -19.21 2.12
C GLY A 208 20.11 -17.80 1.61
N ILE A 209 18.83 -17.44 1.45
CA ILE A 209 18.39 -16.11 1.03
C ILE A 209 17.94 -15.33 2.27
N PRO A 210 18.69 -14.28 2.70
CA PRO A 210 18.29 -13.47 3.85
C PRO A 210 16.91 -12.84 3.63
N ALA A 211 15.96 -13.18 4.50
CA ALA A 211 14.58 -12.72 4.38
C ALA A 211 13.99 -12.37 5.75
N ARG A 212 13.01 -11.47 5.78
CA ARG A 212 12.32 -11.05 6.99
C ARG A 212 10.83 -10.85 6.73
N ALA A 213 9.98 -11.23 7.69
CA ALA A 213 8.57 -10.88 7.67
C ALA A 213 8.36 -9.47 8.23
N VAL A 214 7.57 -8.66 7.52
CA VAL A 214 7.15 -7.32 7.94
C VAL A 214 5.64 -7.32 8.07
N THR A 215 5.15 -7.33 9.30
CA THR A 215 3.74 -7.54 9.63
C THR A 215 3.22 -6.40 10.50
N SER A 216 1.90 -6.35 10.71
CA SER A 216 1.25 -5.39 11.61
C SER A 216 1.70 -5.52 13.08
N ASN A 217 2.27 -6.66 13.46
CA ASN A 217 2.79 -6.89 14.81
C ASN A 217 4.09 -6.12 15.10
N LEU A 218 4.79 -5.65 14.05
CA LEU A 218 5.99 -4.86 14.21
C LEU A 218 5.66 -3.40 14.52
N THR A 219 6.46 -2.79 15.36
CA THR A 219 6.43 -1.34 15.61
C THR A 219 6.86 -0.56 14.35
N ALA A 220 6.53 0.73 14.30
CA ALA A 220 6.96 1.59 13.20
C ALA A 220 8.50 1.63 13.05
N THR A 221 9.22 1.61 14.17
CA THR A 221 10.70 1.59 14.19
C THR A 221 11.25 0.28 13.61
N GLU A 222 10.68 -0.85 13.98
CA GLU A 222 11.10 -2.16 13.46
C GLU A 222 10.80 -2.30 11.97
N ARG A 223 9.67 -1.76 11.48
CA ARG A 223 9.36 -1.71 10.05
C ARG A 223 10.35 -0.84 9.27
N ALA A 224 10.66 0.35 9.80
CA ALA A 224 11.65 1.22 9.19
C ALA A 224 13.05 0.57 9.15
N GLN A 225 13.44 -0.16 10.20
CA GLN A 225 14.69 -0.89 10.22
C GLN A 225 14.70 -2.03 9.19
N ALA A 226 13.60 -2.77 9.02
CA ALA A 226 13.52 -3.83 8.02
C ALA A 226 13.67 -3.28 6.57
N ILE A 227 13.10 -2.12 6.28
CA ILE A 227 13.27 -1.44 4.99
C ILE A 227 14.74 -1.04 4.82
N LYS A 228 15.37 -0.47 5.84
CA LYS A 228 16.78 -0.11 5.80
C LYS A 228 17.69 -1.33 5.58
N ASP A 229 17.39 -2.46 6.24
CA ASP A 229 18.14 -3.71 6.06
C ASP A 229 18.00 -4.25 4.61
N LEU A 230 16.84 -4.03 3.96
CA LEU A 230 16.66 -4.30 2.53
C LEU A 230 17.50 -3.34 1.66
N GLU A 231 17.49 -2.05 1.97
CA GLU A 231 18.27 -1.03 1.24
C GLU A 231 19.76 -1.29 1.30
N THR A 232 20.28 -1.67 2.47
CA THR A 232 21.71 -2.02 2.66
C THR A 232 22.06 -3.39 2.07
N GLY A 233 21.07 -4.25 1.84
CA GLY A 233 21.26 -5.59 1.32
C GLY A 233 21.55 -6.65 2.38
N ASP A 234 21.43 -6.32 3.66
CA ASP A 234 21.49 -7.30 4.77
C ASP A 234 20.31 -8.27 4.73
N VAL A 235 19.18 -7.81 4.20
CA VAL A 235 18.01 -8.60 3.85
C VAL A 235 17.76 -8.49 2.34
N LYS A 236 17.41 -9.60 1.70
CA LYS A 236 17.13 -9.65 0.25
C LYS A 236 15.64 -9.65 -0.07
N VAL A 237 14.82 -10.17 0.83
CA VAL A 237 13.38 -10.26 0.64
C VAL A 237 12.63 -9.85 1.92
N LEU A 238 11.69 -8.94 1.78
CA LEU A 238 10.69 -8.65 2.81
C LEU A 238 9.37 -9.34 2.45
N PHE A 239 8.89 -10.23 3.32
CA PHE A 239 7.56 -10.82 3.19
C PHE A 239 6.53 -10.01 3.98
N SER A 240 5.43 -9.63 3.35
CA SER A 240 4.44 -8.75 3.96
C SER A 240 3.01 -9.20 3.70
N VAL A 241 2.11 -8.75 4.57
CA VAL A 241 0.66 -8.87 4.42
C VAL A 241 0.09 -7.46 4.49
N ASP A 242 -0.50 -6.99 3.40
CA ASP A 242 -1.19 -5.70 3.24
C ASP A 242 -0.40 -4.41 3.52
N ILE A 243 0.75 -4.49 4.23
CA ILE A 243 1.48 -3.29 4.67
C ILE A 243 2.09 -2.53 3.49
N PHE A 244 2.56 -3.25 2.47
CA PHE A 244 3.21 -2.67 1.28
C PHE A 244 2.32 -2.69 0.03
N ASN A 245 1.03 -3.02 0.16
CA ASN A 245 0.12 -3.10 -0.98
C ASN A 245 -0.18 -1.73 -1.60
N GLU A 246 -0.23 -0.69 -0.77
CA GLU A 246 -0.61 0.65 -1.19
C GLU A 246 0.22 1.72 -0.46
N GLY A 247 0.60 2.77 -1.18
CA GLY A 247 1.12 4.02 -0.63
C GLY A 247 2.50 3.97 0.00
N VAL A 248 3.27 2.89 -0.16
CA VAL A 248 4.65 2.81 0.32
C VAL A 248 5.61 2.85 -0.87
N ASP A 249 6.52 3.79 -0.84
CA ASP A 249 7.62 3.92 -1.80
C ASP A 249 8.90 3.33 -1.20
N ILE A 250 9.43 2.29 -1.84
CA ILE A 250 10.70 1.66 -1.49
C ILE A 250 11.57 1.61 -2.75
N PRO A 251 12.27 2.69 -3.08
CA PRO A 251 13.03 2.80 -4.32
C PRO A 251 14.15 1.77 -4.49
N ALA A 252 14.54 1.11 -3.40
CA ALA A 252 15.57 0.09 -3.42
C ALA A 252 15.13 -1.24 -4.05
N VAL A 253 13.83 -1.50 -4.16
CA VAL A 253 13.31 -2.74 -4.78
C VAL A 253 13.62 -2.73 -6.28
N ASN A 254 14.19 -3.84 -6.77
CA ASN A 254 14.69 -3.96 -8.14
C ASN A 254 14.16 -5.21 -8.88
#